data_d6d9725ed8bbcd18d6edf233908acf62
#
_entry.id   d6d9725ed8bbcd18d6edf233908acf62
#
_cell.length_a   1.000
_cell.length_b   1.000
_cell.length_c   1.000
_cell.angle_alpha   90.00
_cell.angle_beta   90.00
_cell.angle_gamma   90.00
#
_symmetry.space_group_name_H-M   'P 1'
#
loop_
_entity.id
_entity.type
_entity.pdbx_description
1 polymer ?
#
loop_
_entity_poly.entity_id
_entity_poly.type
_entity_poly.pdbx_seq_one_letter_code
_entity_poly.pdbx_strand_id
1 'polypeptide(L)'
;MQFQPLHYNQTEATAKCVEEVISKLPFYSIEARKGEIHKFNKENLWTFVKDKDRCNIIAIENTEVVGFLFGVVDAHVLFIIWIGMTEEHRRSAHMTELWKHMEEWCRHNNIHRIWCDTNQLNIPSIKFMEKMGMSQCGVLNNFWYGHDYFLWEKAI
;
A
#
# COMPACT_ATOMS: atom_id res chain seq x y z
N MET A 1 -2.75 16.03 9.28
CA MET A 1 -2.85 14.69 8.65
C MET A 1 -3.72 13.80 9.53
N GLN A 2 -4.72 13.15 8.96
CA GLN A 2 -5.59 12.19 9.63
C GLN A 2 -5.45 10.83 8.93
N PHE A 3 -5.39 9.74 9.69
CA PHE A 3 -5.35 8.37 9.18
C PHE A 3 -6.60 7.64 9.64
N GLN A 4 -7.29 6.98 8.71
CA GLN A 4 -8.54 6.29 9.01
C GLN A 4 -8.82 5.15 8.04
N PRO A 5 -9.71 4.20 8.38
CA PRO A 5 -10.20 3.22 7.42
C PRO A 5 -10.86 3.89 6.21
N LEU A 6 -10.76 3.24 5.05
CA LEU A 6 -11.46 3.68 3.84
C LEU A 6 -12.97 3.54 4.03
N HIS A 7 -13.72 4.59 3.72
CA HIS A 7 -15.19 4.59 3.70
C HIS A 7 -15.74 4.80 2.28
N TYR A 8 -17.02 4.46 2.07
CA TYR A 8 -17.67 4.52 0.75
C TYR A 8 -17.61 5.89 0.07
N ASN A 9 -17.81 6.95 0.83
CA ASN A 9 -17.79 8.33 0.32
C ASN A 9 -16.41 8.82 -0.10
N GLN A 10 -15.35 8.04 0.17
CA GLN A 10 -13.96 8.39 -0.12
C GLN A 10 -13.37 7.58 -1.28
N THR A 11 -14.09 6.58 -1.81
CA THR A 11 -13.57 5.67 -2.84
C THR A 11 -13.15 6.39 -4.12
N GLU A 12 -13.90 7.42 -4.54
CA GLU A 12 -13.55 8.21 -5.73
C GLU A 12 -12.27 9.05 -5.50
N ALA A 13 -12.17 9.73 -4.37
CA ALA A 13 -10.98 10.52 -4.03
C ALA A 13 -9.75 9.60 -3.86
N THR A 14 -9.95 8.42 -3.27
CA THR A 14 -8.89 7.42 -3.11
C THR A 14 -8.44 6.88 -4.47
N ALA A 15 -9.36 6.58 -5.40
CA ALA A 15 -9.00 6.14 -6.74
C ALA A 15 -8.14 7.18 -7.49
N LYS A 16 -8.47 8.46 -7.37
CA LYS A 16 -7.67 9.57 -7.94
C LYS A 16 -6.29 9.66 -7.31
N CYS A 17 -6.17 9.50 -6.00
CA CYS A 17 -4.89 9.47 -5.31
C CYS A 17 -4.03 8.28 -5.78
N VAL A 18 -4.62 7.09 -5.93
CA VAL A 18 -3.93 5.89 -6.46
C VAL A 18 -3.43 6.14 -7.88
N GLU A 19 -4.26 6.70 -8.76
CA GLU A 19 -3.89 7.04 -10.14
C GLU A 19 -2.72 8.02 -10.17
N GLU A 20 -2.77 9.09 -9.36
CA GLU A 20 -1.68 10.05 -9.26
C GLU A 20 -0.36 9.40 -8.84
N VAL A 21 -0.40 8.53 -7.83
CA VAL A 21 0.79 7.85 -7.30
C VAL A 21 1.37 6.86 -8.29
N ILE A 22 0.53 5.98 -8.86
CA ILE A 22 0.99 4.88 -9.73
C ILE A 22 1.43 5.40 -11.11
N SER A 23 0.74 6.40 -11.66
CA SER A 23 1.08 6.96 -12.98
C SER A 23 2.48 7.56 -13.04
N LYS A 24 3.04 7.96 -11.91
CA LYS A 24 4.37 8.58 -11.79
C LYS A 24 5.51 7.59 -11.53
N LEU A 25 5.25 6.27 -11.42
CA LEU A 25 6.28 5.27 -11.17
C LEU A 25 7.11 5.02 -12.44
N PRO A 26 8.40 5.38 -12.46
CA PRO A 26 9.18 5.40 -13.70
C PRO A 26 9.59 4.02 -14.21
N PHE A 27 9.63 3.01 -13.34
CA PHE A 27 10.05 1.65 -13.67
C PHE A 27 8.94 0.77 -14.24
N TYR A 28 7.66 1.19 -14.18
CA TYR A 28 6.57 0.47 -14.81
C TYR A 28 6.28 1.01 -16.22
N SER A 29 5.98 0.10 -17.15
CA SER A 29 5.44 0.46 -18.47
C SER A 29 4.09 1.17 -18.34
N ILE A 30 3.66 1.86 -19.39
CA ILE A 30 2.33 2.50 -19.44
C ILE A 30 1.22 1.44 -19.21
N GLU A 31 1.37 0.27 -19.82
CA GLU A 31 0.42 -0.84 -19.70
C GLU A 31 0.35 -1.36 -18.25
N ALA A 32 1.49 -1.59 -17.61
CA ALA A 32 1.55 -2.02 -16.22
C ALA A 32 0.89 -1.00 -15.28
N ARG A 33 1.15 0.30 -15.46
CA ARG A 33 0.50 1.36 -14.67
C ARG A 33 -1.01 1.35 -14.85
N LYS A 34 -1.52 1.27 -16.09
CA LYS A 34 -2.95 1.19 -16.35
C LYS A 34 -3.59 -0.04 -15.70
N GLY A 35 -2.91 -1.20 -15.78
CA GLY A 35 -3.37 -2.44 -15.14
C GLY A 35 -3.47 -2.31 -13.63
N GLU A 36 -2.45 -1.73 -12.98
CA GLU A 36 -2.46 -1.51 -11.53
C GLU A 36 -3.53 -0.48 -11.11
N ILE A 37 -3.64 0.65 -11.81
CA ILE A 37 -4.66 1.69 -11.52
C ILE A 37 -6.07 1.09 -11.64
N HIS A 38 -6.32 0.26 -12.65
CA HIS A 38 -7.62 -0.36 -12.85
C HIS A 38 -8.06 -1.24 -11.66
N LYS A 39 -7.13 -1.90 -10.98
CA LYS A 39 -7.43 -2.72 -9.78
C LYS A 39 -8.01 -1.91 -8.64
N PHE A 40 -7.73 -0.60 -8.59
CA PHE A 40 -8.12 0.31 -7.52
C PHE A 40 -9.06 1.43 -8.01
N ASN A 41 -9.85 1.14 -9.03
CA ASN A 41 -10.91 2.05 -9.46
C ASN A 41 -12.00 2.17 -8.37
N LYS A 42 -12.87 3.16 -8.50
CA LYS A 42 -13.93 3.46 -7.53
C LYS A 42 -14.80 2.24 -7.21
N GLU A 43 -15.18 1.48 -8.21
CA GLU A 43 -16.06 0.30 -8.09
C GLU A 43 -15.37 -0.82 -7.29
N ASN A 44 -14.11 -1.09 -7.57
CA ASN A 44 -13.33 -2.08 -6.84
C ASN A 44 -13.08 -1.63 -5.39
N LEU A 45 -12.71 -0.37 -5.17
CA LEU A 45 -12.54 0.19 -3.82
C LEU A 45 -13.85 0.14 -3.02
N TRP A 46 -15.00 0.29 -3.68
CA TRP A 46 -16.30 0.10 -3.04
C TRP A 46 -16.47 -1.34 -2.49
N THR A 47 -16.01 -2.34 -3.23
CA THR A 47 -16.04 -3.73 -2.74
C THR A 47 -15.06 -3.95 -1.59
N PHE A 48 -13.89 -3.28 -1.61
CA PHE A 48 -12.89 -3.39 -0.54
C PHE A 48 -13.39 -2.88 0.81
N VAL A 49 -14.26 -1.85 0.82
CA VAL A 49 -14.86 -1.33 2.07
C VAL A 49 -15.73 -2.38 2.76
N LYS A 50 -16.35 -3.29 2.01
CA LYS A 50 -17.22 -4.37 2.55
C LYS A 50 -16.43 -5.59 3.02
N ASP A 51 -15.24 -5.77 2.51
CA ASP A 51 -14.44 -6.97 2.74
C ASP A 51 -13.77 -6.90 4.11
N LYS A 52 -14.12 -7.83 4.98
CA LYS A 52 -13.60 -7.91 6.36
C LYS A 52 -12.15 -8.39 6.41
N ASP A 53 -11.70 -9.08 5.36
CA ASP A 53 -10.35 -9.62 5.25
C ASP A 53 -9.39 -8.62 4.57
N ARG A 54 -9.68 -7.32 4.73
CA ARG A 54 -8.86 -6.24 4.18
C ARG A 54 -8.48 -5.20 5.22
N CYS A 55 -7.22 -4.79 5.13
CA CYS A 55 -6.72 -3.58 5.77
C CYS A 55 -6.64 -2.46 4.71
N ASN A 56 -7.58 -1.53 4.76
CA ASN A 56 -7.64 -0.40 3.83
C ASN A 56 -7.60 0.90 4.64
N ILE A 57 -6.46 1.55 4.68
CA ILE A 57 -6.24 2.80 5.43
C ILE A 57 -5.91 3.92 4.43
N ILE A 58 -6.49 5.10 4.65
CA ILE A 58 -6.20 6.29 3.88
C ILE A 58 -5.64 7.40 4.76
N ALA A 59 -4.82 8.24 4.17
CA ALA A 59 -4.31 9.47 4.77
C ALA A 59 -5.03 10.67 4.16
N ILE A 60 -5.54 11.54 5.02
CA ILE A 60 -6.32 12.72 4.63
C ILE A 60 -5.65 13.98 5.18
N GLU A 61 -5.48 14.98 4.33
CA GLU A 61 -5.06 16.32 4.70
C GLU A 61 -5.98 17.35 4.04
N ASN A 62 -6.49 18.32 4.82
CA ASN A 62 -7.38 19.37 4.32
C ASN A 62 -8.56 18.84 3.48
N THR A 63 -9.18 17.72 3.92
CA THR A 63 -10.28 17.01 3.24
C THR A 63 -9.90 16.21 1.99
N GLU A 64 -8.65 16.26 1.54
CA GLU A 64 -8.15 15.52 0.38
C GLU A 64 -7.49 14.20 0.79
N VAL A 65 -7.70 13.14 0.02
CA VAL A 65 -6.97 11.88 0.19
C VAL A 65 -5.59 12.03 -0.44
N VAL A 66 -4.56 11.96 0.38
CA VAL A 66 -3.16 12.18 -0.03
C VAL A 66 -2.28 10.94 0.10
N GLY A 67 -2.84 9.84 0.63
CA GLY A 67 -2.12 8.58 0.77
C GLY A 67 -3.06 7.41 1.03
N PHE A 68 -2.54 6.21 0.84
CA PHE A 68 -3.28 4.96 1.01
C PHE A 68 -2.38 3.79 1.37
N LEU A 69 -2.96 2.81 2.05
CA LEU A 69 -2.41 1.48 2.28
C LEU A 69 -3.52 0.46 2.08
N PHE A 70 -3.27 -0.53 1.23
CA PHE A 70 -4.18 -1.63 0.96
C PHE A 70 -3.51 -2.96 1.24
N GLY A 71 -4.18 -3.82 1.97
CA GLY A 71 -3.72 -5.15 2.26
C GLY A 71 -4.85 -6.17 2.34
N VAL A 72 -4.49 -7.43 2.22
CA VAL A 72 -5.38 -8.59 2.36
C VAL A 72 -4.91 -9.44 3.52
N VAL A 73 -5.85 -9.92 4.32
CA VAL A 73 -5.59 -10.82 5.43
C VAL A 73 -5.94 -12.24 5.04
N ASP A 74 -5.03 -13.16 5.27
CA ASP A 74 -5.28 -14.59 5.24
C ASP A 74 -4.53 -15.27 6.38
N ALA A 75 -5.19 -16.19 7.08
CA ALA A 75 -4.63 -16.98 8.18
C ALA A 75 -3.86 -16.13 9.23
N HIS A 76 -4.40 -14.95 9.61
CA HIS A 76 -3.78 -13.97 10.53
C HIS A 76 -2.45 -13.37 10.03
N VAL A 77 -2.23 -13.37 8.72
CA VAL A 77 -1.11 -12.71 8.06
C VAL A 77 -1.65 -11.61 7.16
N LEU A 78 -1.08 -10.40 7.26
CA LEU A 78 -1.40 -9.28 6.35
C LEU A 78 -0.42 -9.28 5.19
N PHE A 79 -0.91 -9.39 3.98
CA PHE A 79 -0.18 -9.06 2.77
C PHE A 79 -0.49 -7.63 2.34
N ILE A 80 0.52 -6.76 2.36
CA ILE A 80 0.39 -5.39 1.85
C ILE A 80 0.52 -5.43 0.33
N ILE A 81 -0.57 -5.04 -0.35
CA ILE A 81 -0.64 -5.00 -1.81
C ILE A 81 -0.04 -3.70 -2.33
N TRP A 82 -0.45 -2.57 -1.74
CA TRP A 82 0.03 -1.24 -2.09
C TRP A 82 0.09 -0.32 -0.89
N ILE A 83 1.13 0.50 -0.86
CA ILE A 83 1.25 1.66 0.03
C ILE A 83 1.81 2.82 -0.78
N GLY A 84 1.21 3.99 -0.67
CA GLY A 84 1.64 5.16 -1.40
C GLY A 84 1.16 6.48 -0.81
N MET A 85 1.86 7.54 -1.17
CA MET A 85 1.47 8.93 -0.91
C MET A 85 1.75 9.78 -2.13
N THR A 86 0.98 10.86 -2.29
CA THR A 86 1.24 11.89 -3.31
C THR A 86 2.64 12.46 -3.16
N GLU A 87 3.19 13.00 -4.22
CA GLU A 87 4.60 13.44 -4.27
C GLU A 87 4.94 14.47 -3.19
N GLU A 88 4.04 15.40 -2.92
CA GLU A 88 4.22 16.43 -1.90
C GLU A 88 4.35 15.86 -0.47
N HIS A 89 3.75 14.69 -0.22
CA HIS A 89 3.69 14.06 1.10
C HIS A 89 4.70 12.91 1.28
N ARG A 90 5.37 12.44 0.21
CA ARG A 90 6.30 11.29 0.26
C ARG A 90 7.51 11.49 1.16
N ARG A 91 8.02 12.72 1.29
CA ARG A 91 9.25 13.03 2.03
C ARG A 91 9.01 13.40 3.49
N SER A 92 7.77 13.38 3.92
CA SER A 92 7.36 13.69 5.30
C SER A 92 7.41 12.44 6.20
N ALA A 93 7.22 12.64 7.50
CA ALA A 93 7.01 11.55 8.45
C ALA A 93 5.71 10.77 8.22
N HIS A 94 4.80 11.26 7.39
CA HIS A 94 3.44 10.76 7.23
C HIS A 94 3.36 9.32 6.73
N MET A 95 4.28 8.89 5.84
CA MET A 95 4.35 7.48 5.43
C MET A 95 4.68 6.56 6.62
N THR A 96 5.55 7.00 7.52
CA THR A 96 5.87 6.27 8.76
C THR A 96 4.67 6.23 9.72
N GLU A 97 3.88 7.30 9.77
CA GLU A 97 2.66 7.36 10.59
C GLU A 97 1.57 6.45 10.01
N LEU A 98 1.36 6.47 8.70
CA LEU A 98 0.45 5.55 8.02
C LEU A 98 0.81 4.08 8.32
N TRP A 99 2.11 3.75 8.27
CA TRP A 99 2.61 2.42 8.63
C TRP A 99 2.30 2.05 10.09
N LYS A 100 2.53 2.96 11.04
CA LYS A 100 2.21 2.73 12.46
C LYS A 100 0.72 2.48 12.68
N HIS A 101 -0.14 3.22 12.02
CA HIS A 101 -1.60 2.99 12.07
C HIS A 101 -1.96 1.60 11.56
N MET A 102 -1.31 1.12 10.50
CA MET A 102 -1.50 -0.26 10.01
C MET A 102 -1.00 -1.29 11.04
N GLU A 103 0.16 -1.09 11.69
CA GLU A 103 0.64 -1.99 12.73
C GLU A 103 -0.29 -2.03 13.96
N GLU A 104 -0.86 -0.89 14.37
CA GLU A 104 -1.89 -0.84 15.40
C GLU A 104 -3.13 -1.61 15.00
N TRP A 105 -3.59 -1.41 13.76
CA TRP A 105 -4.71 -2.17 13.20
C TRP A 105 -4.41 -3.68 13.23
N CYS A 106 -3.22 -4.11 12.85
CA CYS A 106 -2.79 -5.50 12.92
C CYS A 106 -2.91 -6.08 14.32
N ARG A 107 -2.42 -5.37 15.35
CA ARG A 107 -2.50 -5.83 16.75
C ARG A 107 -3.94 -5.98 17.22
N HIS A 108 -4.82 -5.04 16.87
CA HIS A 108 -6.24 -5.10 17.23
C HIS A 108 -7.01 -6.22 16.51
N ASN A 109 -6.52 -6.68 15.37
CA ASN A 109 -7.15 -7.72 14.55
C ASN A 109 -6.44 -9.10 14.66
N ASN A 110 -5.55 -9.27 15.66
CA ASN A 110 -4.80 -10.52 15.89
C ASN A 110 -3.96 -10.96 14.68
N ILE A 111 -3.43 -10.02 13.91
CA ILE A 111 -2.47 -10.28 12.85
C ILE A 111 -1.08 -10.44 13.50
N HIS A 112 -0.43 -11.56 13.26
CA HIS A 112 0.88 -11.84 13.88
C HIS A 112 2.06 -11.61 12.93
N ARG A 113 1.81 -11.43 11.63
CA ARG A 113 2.84 -11.23 10.61
C ARG A 113 2.36 -10.33 9.49
N ILE A 114 3.29 -9.51 9.00
CA ILE A 114 3.13 -8.70 7.79
C ILE A 114 4.12 -9.24 6.76
N TRP A 115 3.71 -9.30 5.50
CA TRP A 115 4.62 -9.47 4.38
C TRP A 115 4.18 -8.63 3.17
N CYS A 116 5.12 -8.33 2.30
CA CYS A 116 4.89 -7.59 1.06
C CYS A 116 6.00 -7.90 0.05
N ASP A 117 5.85 -7.40 -1.16
CA ASP A 117 6.92 -7.36 -2.15
C ASP A 117 7.26 -5.92 -2.54
N THR A 118 8.48 -5.72 -3.04
CA THR A 118 8.91 -4.45 -3.64
C THR A 118 9.69 -4.72 -4.92
N ASN A 119 9.36 -3.98 -5.99
CA ASN A 119 10.14 -4.00 -7.22
C ASN A 119 11.60 -3.58 -6.91
N GLN A 120 12.58 -4.33 -7.40
CA GLN A 120 14.01 -4.07 -7.14
C GLN A 120 14.48 -2.70 -7.66
N LEU A 121 13.78 -2.11 -8.62
CA LEU A 121 14.05 -0.77 -9.13
C LEU A 121 13.46 0.35 -8.25
N ASN A 122 12.57 0.00 -7.30
CA ASN A 122 11.94 0.96 -6.40
C ASN A 122 12.78 1.20 -5.14
N ILE A 123 13.95 1.82 -5.31
CA ILE A 123 14.90 2.10 -4.22
C ILE A 123 14.26 2.84 -3.03
N PRO A 124 13.38 3.84 -3.22
CA PRO A 124 12.71 4.48 -2.10
C PRO A 124 11.85 3.51 -1.26
N SER A 125 11.14 2.57 -1.91
CA SER A 125 10.34 1.57 -1.21
C SER A 125 11.22 0.58 -0.44
N ILE A 126 12.31 0.11 -1.03
CA ILE A 126 13.28 -0.78 -0.37
C ILE A 126 13.79 -0.14 0.94
N LYS A 127 14.29 1.10 0.85
CA LYS A 127 14.76 1.85 2.04
C LYS A 127 13.66 2.07 3.07
N PHE A 128 12.42 2.24 2.62
CA PHE A 128 11.28 2.37 3.52
C PHE A 128 10.99 1.05 4.25
N MET A 129 11.02 -0.10 3.57
CA MET A 129 10.84 -1.41 4.21
C MET A 129 11.91 -1.66 5.28
N GLU A 130 13.18 -1.42 4.95
CA GLU A 130 14.30 -1.52 5.92
C GLU A 130 14.07 -0.61 7.13
N LYS A 131 13.68 0.66 6.91
CA LYS A 131 13.38 1.61 7.99
C LYS A 131 12.22 1.15 8.88
N MET A 132 11.21 0.47 8.32
CA MET A 132 10.07 -0.06 9.08
C MET A 132 10.39 -1.38 9.80
N GLY A 133 11.63 -1.85 9.72
CA GLY A 133 12.08 -3.07 10.39
C GLY A 133 11.61 -4.34 9.71
N MET A 134 11.32 -4.27 8.41
CA MET A 134 11.06 -5.46 7.60
C MET A 134 12.37 -6.18 7.29
N SER A 135 12.33 -7.50 7.30
CA SER A 135 13.46 -8.37 6.89
C SER A 135 13.21 -8.93 5.49
N GLN A 136 14.20 -8.84 4.62
CA GLN A 136 14.13 -9.48 3.32
C GLN A 136 14.18 -11.01 3.50
N CYS A 137 13.16 -11.70 3.02
CA CYS A 137 13.02 -13.16 3.16
C CYS A 137 13.07 -13.92 1.85
N GLY A 138 13.11 -13.24 0.71
CA GLY A 138 13.19 -13.91 -0.60
C GLY A 138 13.30 -12.94 -1.77
N VAL A 139 13.42 -13.54 -2.96
CA VAL A 139 13.46 -12.87 -4.26
C VAL A 139 12.52 -13.58 -5.22
N LEU A 140 11.71 -12.83 -5.95
CA LEU A 140 10.92 -13.31 -7.08
C LEU A 140 11.55 -12.80 -8.36
N ASN A 141 12.09 -13.68 -9.17
CA ASN A 141 12.71 -13.32 -10.45
C ASN A 141 11.68 -13.34 -11.57
N ASN A 142 11.73 -12.34 -12.45
CA ASN A 142 10.87 -12.23 -13.63
C ASN A 142 9.38 -12.43 -13.29
N PHE A 143 8.89 -11.69 -12.29
CA PHE A 143 7.56 -11.91 -11.71
C PHE A 143 6.55 -10.88 -12.25
N TRP A 144 6.05 -9.95 -11.41
CA TRP A 144 5.07 -8.98 -11.86
C TRP A 144 5.61 -8.12 -13.02
N TYR A 145 4.93 -8.15 -14.16
CA TYR A 145 5.31 -7.41 -15.37
C TYR A 145 6.75 -7.67 -15.85
N GLY A 146 7.30 -8.86 -15.56
CA GLY A 146 8.65 -9.23 -15.96
C GLY A 146 9.77 -8.59 -15.14
N HIS A 147 9.45 -7.97 -14.01
CA HIS A 147 10.44 -7.40 -13.08
C HIS A 147 10.78 -8.35 -11.95
N ASP A 148 11.95 -8.13 -11.32
CA ASP A 148 12.36 -8.82 -10.12
C ASP A 148 11.86 -8.08 -8.89
N TYR A 149 11.49 -8.84 -7.84
CA TYR A 149 10.96 -8.31 -6.58
C TYR A 149 11.68 -8.90 -5.39
N PHE A 150 11.88 -8.08 -4.36
CA PHE A 150 12.23 -8.55 -3.02
C PHE A 150 10.97 -8.87 -2.24
N LEU A 151 11.01 -9.99 -1.50
CA LEU A 151 9.99 -10.33 -0.50
C LEU A 151 10.46 -9.86 0.88
N TRP A 152 9.53 -9.29 1.63
CA TRP A 152 9.75 -8.74 2.97
C TRP A 152 8.78 -9.33 3.97
N GLU A 153 9.25 -9.55 5.19
CA GLU A 153 8.40 -9.99 6.29
C GLU A 153 8.73 -9.26 7.58
N LYS A 154 7.74 -9.19 8.49
CA LYS A 154 7.89 -8.68 9.84
C LYS A 154 6.90 -9.37 10.78
N ALA A 155 7.38 -9.84 11.95
CA ALA A 155 6.50 -10.24 13.04
C ALA A 155 5.92 -9.00 13.75
N ILE A 156 4.65 -9.08 14.22
CA ILE A 156 3.94 -8.01 14.91
C ILE A 156 3.75 -8.40 16.40
#